data_02bb58375d09e185ea875aa47b564b6c
#
_entry.id   02bb58375d09e185ea875aa47b564b6c
#
_cell.length_a   1.000
_cell.length_b   1.000
_cell.length_c   1.000
_cell.angle_alpha   90.00
_cell.angle_beta   90.00
_cell.angle_gamma   90.00
#
_symmetry.space_group_name_H-M   'P 1'
#
loop_
_entity.id
_entity.type
_entity.pdbx_description
1 polymer ?
#
loop_
_entity_poly.entity_id
_entity_poly.type
_entity_poly.pdbx_seq_one_letter_code
_entity_poly.pdbx_strand_id
1 'polypeptide(L)'
;MDQIKSAPKATGILLFLLLLNILNMVDRTLITSFGSAIIKDLNLSDSQFGLLTGPIFVFFYSIMGLFMGALADRVHRPRLIAAGLLLWSALTAVSGMAKNFVQIGVARLFIGVGESAMTPSAISMISDLFPKARRGTATGIYYLGVPLGAGGSFIVAGILGPMIGWRNCFFLLGGVGVVLALGLLFLKDPNRGAMEDKEDSMAPEQEEALLGGDWRRVISDVLLVVRSTRALAWTMLGAVFLHVPLGAGQFAIVWLERERGFGVGEISATYGLIYIIFGTAGTFLGGILSDWYQSRFKGGRVRFLAYLMLGVAPLLVSFRFVSPSSPLFYIGMAAGMFSVSSFYGPAFSTVQDLTPVRLRGVMTGLLLVACNLLGLGIGAMMTGYLSDVFSAYSIFEPLTKALLTADIVSWAAPASFILASIYLERSKEPGLGSHLRN
;
A
#
# COMPACT_ATOMS: atom_id res chain seq x y z
N MET A 1 -26.83 11.05 26.96
CA MET A 1 -27.55 11.73 25.86
C MET A 1 -26.60 12.46 24.89
N ASP A 2 -25.40 12.85 25.30
CA ASP A 2 -24.44 13.53 24.40
C ASP A 2 -23.77 12.62 23.34
N GLN A 3 -23.68 11.31 23.59
CA GLN A 3 -23.13 10.37 22.62
C GLN A 3 -23.94 10.21 21.31
N ILE A 4 -25.25 10.44 21.36
CA ILE A 4 -26.12 10.33 20.17
C ILE A 4 -25.98 11.57 19.26
N LYS A 5 -25.67 12.74 19.82
CA LYS A 5 -25.46 13.97 19.04
C LYS A 5 -24.10 14.07 18.38
N SER A 6 -23.11 13.28 18.78
CA SER A 6 -21.76 13.26 18.18
C SER A 6 -21.62 12.32 16.98
N ALA A 7 -22.48 11.31 16.85
CA ALA A 7 -22.41 10.30 15.80
C ALA A 7 -22.44 10.88 14.36
N PRO A 8 -23.32 11.86 14.00
CA PRO A 8 -23.33 12.44 12.66
C PRO A 8 -22.04 13.21 12.33
N LYS A 9 -21.47 13.90 13.32
CA LYS A 9 -20.20 14.65 13.14
C LYS A 9 -19.01 13.70 12.96
N ALA A 10 -18.93 12.63 13.74
CA ALA A 10 -17.87 11.61 13.61
C ALA A 10 -17.93 10.93 12.25
N THR A 11 -19.14 10.56 11.78
CA THR A 11 -19.33 9.99 10.44
C THR A 11 -18.94 10.97 9.33
N GLY A 12 -19.30 12.25 9.45
CA GLY A 12 -18.93 13.29 8.51
C GLY A 12 -17.39 13.44 8.40
N ILE A 13 -16.69 13.45 9.55
CA ILE A 13 -15.21 13.49 9.57
C ILE A 13 -14.63 12.23 8.92
N LEU A 14 -15.17 11.04 9.20
CA LEU A 14 -14.72 9.80 8.60
C LEU A 14 -14.87 9.82 7.07
N LEU A 15 -16.01 10.26 6.54
CA LEU A 15 -16.23 10.38 5.11
C LEU A 15 -15.30 11.41 4.47
N PHE A 16 -14.98 12.49 5.16
CA PHE A 16 -14.02 13.46 4.70
C PHE A 16 -12.59 12.87 4.68
N LEU A 17 -12.19 12.13 5.73
CA LEU A 17 -10.91 11.42 5.75
C LEU A 17 -10.83 10.34 4.65
N LEU A 18 -11.94 9.65 4.36
CA LEU A 18 -12.04 8.74 3.21
C LEU A 18 -11.81 9.48 1.89
N LEU A 19 -12.47 10.63 1.69
CA LEU A 19 -12.28 11.45 0.47
C LEU A 19 -10.81 11.87 0.32
N LEU A 20 -10.17 12.29 1.41
CA LEU A 20 -8.74 12.64 1.40
C LEU A 20 -7.85 11.44 1.09
N ASN A 21 -8.20 10.25 1.58
CA ASN A 21 -7.47 9.03 1.27
C ASN A 21 -7.66 8.61 -0.19
N ILE A 22 -8.86 8.77 -0.74
CA ILE A 22 -9.11 8.60 -2.18
C ILE A 22 -8.21 9.52 -2.99
N LEU A 23 -8.20 10.82 -2.68
CA LEU A 23 -7.34 11.79 -3.38
C LEU A 23 -5.85 11.43 -3.24
N ASN A 24 -5.40 11.05 -2.05
CA ASN A 24 -4.02 10.61 -1.80
C ASN A 24 -3.64 9.44 -2.71
N MET A 25 -4.52 8.43 -2.85
CA MET A 25 -4.27 7.28 -3.71
C MET A 25 -4.38 7.62 -5.20
N VAL A 26 -5.27 8.54 -5.59
CA VAL A 26 -5.32 9.08 -6.95
C VAL A 26 -3.98 9.73 -7.32
N ASP A 27 -3.49 10.65 -6.50
CA ASP A 27 -2.22 11.37 -6.74
C ASP A 27 -1.03 10.41 -6.81
N ARG A 28 -0.96 9.45 -5.87
CA ARG A 28 0.09 8.43 -5.82
C ARG A 28 0.15 7.59 -7.10
N THR A 29 -1.01 7.21 -7.63
CA THR A 29 -1.13 6.31 -8.78
C THR A 29 -1.10 7.07 -10.11
N LEU A 30 -1.24 8.40 -10.08
CA LEU A 30 -1.37 9.24 -11.28
C LEU A 30 -0.19 9.09 -12.24
N ILE A 31 1.02 9.04 -11.73
CA ILE A 31 2.23 8.85 -12.55
C ILE A 31 2.21 7.50 -13.29
N THR A 32 1.69 6.47 -12.65
CA THR A 32 1.54 5.13 -13.22
C THR A 32 0.41 5.08 -14.26
N SER A 33 -0.69 5.78 -13.97
CA SER A 33 -1.84 5.86 -14.88
C SER A 33 -1.52 6.57 -16.18
N PHE A 34 -0.57 7.51 -16.15
CA PHE A 34 -0.06 8.22 -17.33
C PHE A 34 1.33 7.73 -17.76
N GLY A 35 1.75 6.53 -17.37
CA GLY A 35 3.11 6.04 -17.55
C GLY A 35 3.63 6.17 -18.97
N SER A 36 2.90 5.67 -19.97
CA SER A 36 3.32 5.76 -21.38
C SER A 36 3.44 7.21 -21.88
N ALA A 37 2.51 8.09 -21.50
CA ALA A 37 2.54 9.48 -21.90
C ALA A 37 3.75 10.22 -21.27
N ILE A 38 4.05 9.97 -19.99
CA ILE A 38 5.16 10.59 -19.28
C ILE A 38 6.49 10.07 -19.81
N ILE A 39 6.64 8.74 -20.02
CA ILE A 39 7.84 8.14 -20.61
C ILE A 39 8.15 8.78 -21.96
N LYS A 40 7.14 8.87 -22.83
CA LYS A 40 7.28 9.44 -24.17
C LYS A 40 7.63 10.93 -24.15
N ASP A 41 6.90 11.71 -23.35
CA ASP A 41 7.00 13.19 -23.35
C ASP A 41 8.31 13.69 -22.67
N LEU A 42 8.77 12.99 -21.64
CA LEU A 42 10.02 13.32 -20.93
C LEU A 42 11.23 12.53 -21.44
N ASN A 43 11.03 11.68 -22.48
CA ASN A 43 12.06 10.79 -23.05
C ASN A 43 12.78 9.96 -21.99
N LEU A 44 12.00 9.28 -21.14
CA LEU A 44 12.54 8.45 -20.05
C LEU A 44 12.85 7.04 -20.54
N SER A 45 13.88 6.43 -19.95
CA SER A 45 14.04 4.97 -20.04
C SER A 45 13.06 4.26 -19.07
N ASP A 46 12.82 2.97 -19.30
CA ASP A 46 11.99 2.18 -18.39
C ASP A 46 12.65 2.08 -17.00
N SER A 47 13.99 2.03 -16.93
CA SER A 47 14.74 2.12 -15.66
C SER A 47 14.43 3.42 -14.89
N GLN A 48 14.43 4.55 -15.59
CA GLN A 48 14.10 5.83 -14.97
C GLN A 48 12.66 5.87 -14.48
N PHE A 49 11.70 5.33 -15.25
CA PHE A 49 10.31 5.24 -14.82
C PHE A 49 10.14 4.31 -13.62
N GLY A 50 10.83 3.17 -13.60
CA GLY A 50 10.84 2.27 -12.45
C GLY A 50 11.40 2.92 -11.18
N LEU A 51 12.45 3.75 -11.30
CA LEU A 51 12.98 4.54 -10.18
C LEU A 51 11.97 5.57 -9.67
N LEU A 52 11.23 6.25 -10.56
CA LEU A 52 10.23 7.26 -10.20
C LEU A 52 9.03 6.65 -9.45
N THR A 53 8.55 5.49 -9.90
CA THR A 53 7.37 4.83 -9.35
C THR A 53 7.68 3.92 -8.16
N GLY A 54 8.95 3.57 -7.99
CA GLY A 54 9.46 2.74 -6.91
C GLY A 54 10.32 3.54 -5.90
N PRO A 55 11.66 3.35 -5.90
CA PRO A 55 12.53 3.79 -4.81
C PRO A 55 12.46 5.30 -4.50
N ILE A 56 12.39 6.17 -5.51
CA ILE A 56 12.40 7.64 -5.31
C ILE A 56 11.23 8.08 -4.43
N PHE A 57 10.04 7.55 -4.68
CA PHE A 57 8.86 7.86 -3.87
C PHE A 57 8.87 7.13 -2.54
N VAL A 58 9.05 5.79 -2.59
CA VAL A 58 8.84 4.89 -1.46
C VAL A 58 9.83 5.13 -0.34
N PHE A 59 11.07 5.50 -0.66
CA PHE A 59 12.13 5.74 0.32
C PHE A 59 11.74 6.84 1.31
N PHE A 60 11.42 8.03 0.79
CA PHE A 60 11.05 9.14 1.66
C PHE A 60 9.68 8.96 2.30
N TYR A 61 8.69 8.41 1.58
CA TYR A 61 7.39 8.06 2.14
C TYR A 61 7.52 7.14 3.37
N SER A 62 8.33 6.09 3.28
CA SER A 62 8.48 5.10 4.34
C SER A 62 9.24 5.66 5.55
N ILE A 63 10.33 6.38 5.31
CA ILE A 63 11.13 6.98 6.41
C ILE A 63 10.32 8.07 7.10
N MET A 64 9.76 8.99 6.33
CA MET A 64 9.00 10.11 6.90
C MET A 64 7.70 9.66 7.57
N GLY A 65 7.12 8.54 7.15
CA GLY A 65 5.95 7.95 7.82
C GLY A 65 6.18 7.64 9.30
N LEU A 66 7.39 7.21 9.67
CA LEU A 66 7.76 6.99 11.07
C LEU A 66 7.82 8.31 11.86
N PHE A 67 8.41 9.35 11.28
CA PHE A 67 8.49 10.68 11.91
C PHE A 67 7.12 11.35 11.99
N MET A 68 6.30 11.23 10.95
CA MET A 68 4.97 11.82 10.91
C MET A 68 4.01 11.16 11.88
N GLY A 69 4.18 9.86 12.17
CA GLY A 69 3.45 9.18 13.25
C GLY A 69 3.74 9.83 14.61
N ALA A 70 5.02 9.98 14.97
CA ALA A 70 5.41 10.62 16.22
C ALA A 70 5.02 12.12 16.27
N LEU A 71 5.02 12.80 15.13
CA LEU A 71 4.59 14.20 15.05
C LEU A 71 3.06 14.31 15.20
N ALA A 72 2.29 13.40 14.63
CA ALA A 72 0.83 13.35 14.76
C ALA A 72 0.38 13.24 16.21
N ASP A 73 1.18 12.62 17.09
CA ASP A 73 0.88 12.51 18.52
C ASP A 73 1.08 13.83 19.29
N ARG A 74 1.82 14.78 18.73
CA ARG A 74 2.21 16.04 19.42
C ARG A 74 1.53 17.29 18.90
N VAL A 75 1.07 17.28 17.63
CA VAL A 75 0.52 18.45 16.96
C VAL A 75 -0.97 18.29 16.66
N HIS A 76 -1.62 19.38 16.23
CA HIS A 76 -3.00 19.38 15.75
C HIS A 76 -3.11 18.59 14.45
N ARG A 77 -3.69 17.38 14.50
CA ARG A 77 -3.70 16.40 13.39
C ARG A 77 -4.32 16.92 12.09
N PRO A 78 -5.50 17.59 12.09
CA PRO A 78 -6.03 18.19 10.87
C PRO A 78 -5.09 19.20 10.21
N ARG A 79 -4.35 20.00 11.00
CA ARG A 79 -3.36 20.93 10.44
C ARG A 79 -2.13 20.22 9.87
N LEU A 80 -1.71 19.12 10.49
CA LEU A 80 -0.62 18.29 9.97
C LEU A 80 -1.01 17.67 8.63
N ILE A 81 -2.24 17.10 8.53
CA ILE A 81 -2.78 16.61 7.27
C ILE A 81 -2.88 17.73 6.23
N ALA A 82 -3.36 18.92 6.62
CA ALA A 82 -3.47 20.07 5.73
C ALA A 82 -2.12 20.50 5.17
N ALA A 83 -1.09 20.59 6.01
CA ALA A 83 0.27 20.94 5.59
C ALA A 83 0.85 19.89 4.63
N GLY A 84 0.69 18.60 4.94
CA GLY A 84 1.06 17.50 4.06
C GLY A 84 0.33 17.57 2.73
N LEU A 85 -1.02 17.74 2.75
CA LEU A 85 -1.87 17.85 1.57
C LEU A 85 -1.49 19.07 0.69
N LEU A 86 -1.22 20.22 1.28
CA LEU A 86 -0.74 21.38 0.54
C LEU A 86 0.60 21.11 -0.15
N LEU A 87 1.53 20.48 0.58
CA LEU A 87 2.86 20.16 0.04
C LEU A 87 2.74 19.18 -1.13
N TRP A 88 2.08 18.03 -0.96
CA TRP A 88 2.01 17.04 -2.04
C TRP A 88 1.18 17.54 -3.22
N SER A 89 0.07 18.28 -2.98
CA SER A 89 -0.77 18.80 -4.07
C SER A 89 -0.07 19.88 -4.88
N ALA A 90 0.67 20.77 -4.24
CA ALA A 90 1.51 21.75 -4.92
C ALA A 90 2.59 21.05 -5.78
N LEU A 91 3.22 20.01 -5.24
CA LEU A 91 4.25 19.24 -5.95
C LEU A 91 3.66 18.37 -7.06
N THR A 92 2.42 17.88 -6.91
CA THR A 92 1.66 17.22 -7.99
C THR A 92 1.46 18.21 -9.14
N ALA A 93 1.01 19.44 -8.88
CA ALA A 93 0.91 20.47 -9.90
C ALA A 93 2.29 20.80 -10.53
N VAL A 94 3.35 20.96 -9.73
CA VAL A 94 4.72 21.17 -10.21
C VAL A 94 5.20 20.01 -11.09
N SER A 95 4.83 18.77 -10.77
CA SER A 95 5.12 17.59 -11.61
C SER A 95 4.53 17.74 -13.01
N GLY A 96 3.38 18.39 -13.17
CA GLY A 96 2.80 18.75 -14.47
C GLY A 96 3.66 19.72 -15.31
N MET A 97 4.57 20.46 -14.68
CA MET A 97 5.51 21.37 -15.36
C MET A 97 6.85 20.72 -15.69
N ALA A 98 7.11 19.50 -15.25
CA ALA A 98 8.38 18.82 -15.42
C ALA A 98 8.73 18.63 -16.92
N LYS A 99 10.01 18.85 -17.26
CA LYS A 99 10.58 18.71 -18.61
C LYS A 99 11.63 17.60 -18.72
N ASN A 100 12.00 17.00 -17.59
CA ASN A 100 13.00 15.93 -17.56
C ASN A 100 12.86 15.08 -16.29
N PHE A 101 13.61 13.98 -16.26
CA PHE A 101 13.64 13.01 -15.15
C PHE A 101 13.93 13.66 -13.79
N VAL A 102 14.90 14.59 -13.72
CA VAL A 102 15.32 15.17 -12.44
C VAL A 102 14.21 16.01 -11.81
N GLN A 103 13.53 16.82 -12.63
CA GLN A 103 12.44 17.68 -12.14
C GLN A 103 11.27 16.88 -11.59
N ILE A 104 10.81 15.85 -12.34
CA ILE A 104 9.70 15.02 -11.88
C ILE A 104 10.13 14.13 -10.70
N GLY A 105 11.40 13.68 -10.68
CA GLY A 105 11.97 12.86 -9.61
C GLY A 105 12.06 13.61 -8.29
N VAL A 106 12.53 14.87 -8.31
CA VAL A 106 12.59 15.74 -7.11
C VAL A 106 11.18 16.01 -6.58
N ALA A 107 10.24 16.37 -7.45
CA ALA A 107 8.85 16.57 -7.04
C ALA A 107 8.28 15.28 -6.38
N ARG A 108 8.51 14.11 -7.01
CA ARG A 108 8.03 12.81 -6.54
C ARG A 108 8.59 12.43 -5.17
N LEU A 109 9.86 12.74 -4.93
CA LEU A 109 10.54 12.50 -3.66
C LEU A 109 9.86 13.26 -2.50
N PHE A 110 9.59 14.57 -2.70
CA PHE A 110 8.93 15.38 -1.67
C PHE A 110 7.41 15.16 -1.58
N ILE A 111 6.75 14.70 -2.64
CA ILE A 111 5.36 14.19 -2.56
C ILE A 111 5.28 13.09 -1.49
N GLY A 112 6.23 12.14 -1.48
CA GLY A 112 6.29 11.09 -0.46
C GLY A 112 6.36 11.62 0.97
N VAL A 113 7.08 12.74 1.18
CA VAL A 113 7.12 13.41 2.50
C VAL A 113 5.74 13.94 2.90
N GLY A 114 5.06 14.65 2.00
CA GLY A 114 3.73 15.21 2.27
C GLY A 114 2.68 14.13 2.56
N GLU A 115 2.64 13.10 1.71
CA GLU A 115 1.68 12.00 1.83
C GLU A 115 1.85 11.17 3.11
N SER A 116 3.07 11.08 3.64
CA SER A 116 3.37 10.28 4.83
C SER A 116 2.66 10.76 6.10
N ALA A 117 2.19 12.01 6.14
CA ALA A 117 1.44 12.57 7.26
C ALA A 117 -0.01 12.08 7.34
N MET A 118 -0.59 11.63 6.21
CA MET A 118 -2.03 11.37 6.07
C MET A 118 -2.48 10.19 6.95
N THR A 119 -1.95 9.00 6.72
CA THR A 119 -2.44 7.77 7.35
C THR A 119 -2.26 7.76 8.87
N PRO A 120 -1.10 8.09 9.46
CA PRO A 120 -0.93 8.10 10.92
C PRO A 120 -1.93 9.05 11.59
N SER A 121 -2.06 10.27 11.06
CA SER A 121 -2.96 11.27 11.61
C SER A 121 -4.43 10.85 11.49
N ALA A 122 -4.84 10.30 10.34
CA ALA A 122 -6.21 9.84 10.11
C ALA A 122 -6.59 8.69 11.04
N ILE A 123 -5.74 7.68 11.19
CA ILE A 123 -6.00 6.54 12.07
C ILE A 123 -6.07 6.98 13.53
N SER A 124 -5.18 7.87 13.97
CA SER A 124 -5.23 8.46 15.31
C SER A 124 -6.57 9.23 15.54
N MET A 125 -7.03 10.03 14.56
CA MET A 125 -8.33 10.70 14.67
C MET A 125 -9.51 9.72 14.72
N ILE A 126 -9.47 8.64 13.92
CA ILE A 126 -10.52 7.60 13.91
C ILE A 126 -10.60 6.90 15.26
N SER A 127 -9.47 6.65 15.91
CA SER A 127 -9.45 6.01 17.24
C SER A 127 -10.12 6.86 18.32
N ASP A 128 -10.04 8.19 18.19
CA ASP A 128 -10.68 9.13 19.12
C ASP A 128 -12.16 9.42 18.79
N LEU A 129 -12.58 9.19 17.56
CA LEU A 129 -13.95 9.45 17.09
C LEU A 129 -14.87 8.24 17.29
N PHE A 130 -14.34 7.02 17.32
CA PHE A 130 -15.14 5.80 17.35
C PHE A 130 -14.74 4.89 18.51
N PRO A 131 -15.74 4.33 19.25
CA PRO A 131 -15.49 3.39 20.34
C PRO A 131 -14.83 2.10 19.79
N LYS A 132 -14.10 1.37 20.64
CA LYS A 132 -13.35 0.14 20.28
C LYS A 132 -14.16 -0.84 19.43
N ALA A 133 -15.44 -1.04 19.76
CA ALA A 133 -16.33 -1.95 19.02
C ALA A 133 -16.59 -1.53 17.55
N ARG A 134 -16.42 -0.23 17.20
CA ARG A 134 -16.67 0.31 15.85
C ARG A 134 -15.41 0.80 15.14
N ARG A 135 -14.26 0.84 15.80
CA ARG A 135 -12.97 1.30 15.21
C ARG A 135 -12.60 0.48 13.98
N GLY A 136 -12.75 -0.84 14.05
CA GLY A 136 -12.44 -1.72 12.90
C GLY A 136 -13.26 -1.38 11.67
N THR A 137 -14.58 -1.16 11.83
CA THR A 137 -15.46 -0.75 10.73
C THR A 137 -15.09 0.63 10.19
N ALA A 138 -14.82 1.60 11.06
CA ALA A 138 -14.46 2.96 10.66
C ALA A 138 -13.10 2.97 9.92
N THR A 139 -12.11 2.23 10.41
CA THR A 139 -10.82 2.06 9.75
C THR A 139 -10.98 1.34 8.40
N GLY A 140 -11.84 0.31 8.31
CA GLY A 140 -12.17 -0.37 7.06
C GLY A 140 -12.77 0.59 6.03
N ILE A 141 -13.71 1.46 6.45
CA ILE A 141 -14.28 2.51 5.58
C ILE A 141 -13.18 3.46 5.09
N TYR A 142 -12.28 3.91 5.97
CA TYR A 142 -11.16 4.76 5.57
C TYR A 142 -10.26 4.09 4.52
N TYR A 143 -9.94 2.81 4.70
CA TYR A 143 -9.07 2.06 3.76
C TYR A 143 -9.74 1.68 2.45
N LEU A 144 -11.07 1.84 2.30
CA LEU A 144 -11.71 1.81 0.97
C LEU A 144 -11.14 2.88 0.03
N GLY A 145 -10.56 3.94 0.59
CA GLY A 145 -9.85 4.95 -0.20
C GLY A 145 -8.73 4.37 -1.07
N VAL A 146 -8.11 3.27 -0.68
CA VAL A 146 -7.01 2.66 -1.44
C VAL A 146 -7.48 2.11 -2.80
N PRO A 147 -8.39 1.13 -2.89
CA PRO A 147 -8.83 0.64 -4.19
C PRO A 147 -9.65 1.67 -4.98
N LEU A 148 -10.46 2.51 -4.30
CA LEU A 148 -11.24 3.56 -4.96
C LEU A 148 -10.33 4.64 -5.57
N GLY A 149 -9.30 5.07 -4.85
CA GLY A 149 -8.37 6.08 -5.33
C GLY A 149 -7.43 5.55 -6.41
N ALA A 150 -6.82 4.38 -6.20
CA ALA A 150 -5.95 3.78 -7.20
C ALA A 150 -6.71 3.50 -8.51
N GLY A 151 -7.86 2.84 -8.44
CA GLY A 151 -8.69 2.61 -9.63
C GLY A 151 -9.25 3.90 -10.22
N GLY A 152 -9.63 4.86 -9.35
CA GLY A 152 -10.07 6.21 -9.77
C GLY A 152 -9.02 6.97 -10.56
N SER A 153 -7.73 6.84 -10.21
CA SER A 153 -6.63 7.43 -10.97
C SER A 153 -6.56 6.92 -12.41
N PHE A 154 -6.72 5.60 -12.61
CA PHE A 154 -6.78 5.04 -13.96
C PHE A 154 -8.02 5.50 -14.74
N ILE A 155 -9.17 5.64 -14.07
CA ILE A 155 -10.39 6.19 -14.69
C ILE A 155 -10.17 7.64 -15.11
N VAL A 156 -9.56 8.46 -14.24
CA VAL A 156 -9.20 9.86 -14.59
C VAL A 156 -8.27 9.87 -15.80
N ALA A 157 -7.24 9.03 -15.83
CA ALA A 157 -6.31 8.96 -16.96
C ALA A 157 -7.00 8.51 -18.24
N GLY A 158 -7.90 7.53 -18.18
CA GLY A 158 -8.63 7.04 -19.35
C GLY A 158 -9.66 8.02 -19.92
N ILE A 159 -10.32 8.80 -19.05
CA ILE A 159 -11.40 9.73 -19.48
C ILE A 159 -10.84 11.13 -19.75
N LEU A 160 -10.12 11.72 -18.79
CA LEU A 160 -9.63 13.09 -18.92
C LEU A 160 -8.30 13.16 -19.70
N GLY A 161 -7.48 12.12 -19.63
CA GLY A 161 -6.19 12.11 -20.32
C GLY A 161 -6.27 12.44 -21.81
N PRO A 162 -7.13 11.78 -22.60
CA PRO A 162 -7.32 12.10 -24.01
C PRO A 162 -7.86 13.51 -24.28
N MET A 163 -8.61 14.09 -23.34
CA MET A 163 -9.26 15.40 -23.49
C MET A 163 -8.31 16.57 -23.18
N ILE A 164 -7.57 16.48 -22.08
CA ILE A 164 -6.78 17.61 -21.57
C ILE A 164 -5.29 17.31 -21.43
N GLY A 165 -4.86 16.07 -21.63
CA GLY A 165 -3.49 15.62 -21.49
C GLY A 165 -3.06 15.42 -20.04
N TRP A 166 -1.97 14.66 -19.83
CA TRP A 166 -1.50 14.28 -18.51
C TRP A 166 -1.09 15.48 -17.64
N ARG A 167 -0.46 16.51 -18.23
CA ARG A 167 0.00 17.71 -17.50
C ARG A 167 -1.17 18.46 -16.85
N ASN A 168 -2.26 18.66 -17.62
CA ASN A 168 -3.44 19.34 -17.10
C ASN A 168 -4.19 18.51 -16.06
N CYS A 169 -4.15 17.17 -16.14
CA CYS A 169 -4.66 16.31 -15.08
C CYS A 169 -3.90 16.50 -13.77
N PHE A 170 -2.56 16.65 -13.84
CA PHE A 170 -1.73 16.94 -12.66
C PHE A 170 -2.05 18.31 -12.06
N PHE A 171 -2.26 19.35 -12.90
CA PHE A 171 -2.69 20.67 -12.40
C PHE A 171 -4.09 20.63 -11.77
N LEU A 172 -5.03 19.93 -12.40
CA LEU A 172 -6.39 19.80 -11.88
C LEU A 172 -6.41 19.14 -10.51
N LEU A 173 -5.74 17.98 -10.37
CA LEU A 173 -5.71 17.23 -9.10
C LEU A 173 -4.94 17.98 -8.02
N GLY A 174 -3.81 18.60 -8.35
CA GLY A 174 -3.10 19.48 -7.43
C GLY A 174 -3.98 20.64 -6.97
N GLY A 175 -4.75 21.27 -7.85
CA GLY A 175 -5.72 22.32 -7.50
C GLY A 175 -6.82 21.84 -6.56
N VAL A 176 -7.42 20.67 -6.84
CA VAL A 176 -8.42 20.04 -5.96
C VAL A 176 -7.85 19.78 -4.56
N GLY A 177 -6.63 19.26 -4.49
CA GLY A 177 -5.98 19.01 -3.21
C GLY A 177 -5.73 20.28 -2.39
N VAL A 178 -5.31 21.38 -3.04
CA VAL A 178 -5.16 22.69 -2.36
C VAL A 178 -6.49 23.16 -1.77
N VAL A 179 -7.59 23.05 -2.51
CA VAL A 179 -8.93 23.43 -2.02
C VAL A 179 -9.33 22.59 -0.81
N LEU A 180 -9.11 21.26 -0.86
CA LEU A 180 -9.42 20.37 0.26
C LEU A 180 -8.51 20.63 1.46
N ALA A 181 -7.25 20.98 1.25
CA ALA A 181 -6.34 21.36 2.33
C ALA A 181 -6.80 22.62 3.07
N LEU A 182 -7.30 23.62 2.35
CA LEU A 182 -7.91 24.80 2.97
C LEU A 182 -9.16 24.43 3.81
N GLY A 183 -9.97 23.49 3.32
CA GLY A 183 -11.10 22.96 4.08
C GLY A 183 -10.68 22.29 5.41
N LEU A 184 -9.55 21.59 5.44
CA LEU A 184 -9.00 20.96 6.65
C LEU A 184 -8.62 21.94 7.74
N LEU A 185 -8.26 23.19 7.40
CA LEU A 185 -7.90 24.21 8.38
C LEU A 185 -9.07 24.59 9.31
N PHE A 186 -10.32 24.37 8.85
CA PHE A 186 -11.53 24.60 9.62
C PHE A 186 -11.96 23.39 10.45
N LEU A 187 -11.32 22.22 10.25
CA LEU A 187 -11.65 21.02 11.00
C LEU A 187 -11.04 21.07 12.39
N LYS A 188 -11.88 20.85 13.41
CA LYS A 188 -11.42 20.72 14.80
C LYS A 188 -10.77 19.36 15.01
N ASP A 189 -9.66 19.34 15.75
CA ASP A 189 -9.02 18.11 16.17
C ASP A 189 -9.89 17.40 17.21
N PRO A 190 -10.25 16.12 17.03
CA PRO A 190 -10.92 15.36 18.07
C PRO A 190 -10.09 15.30 19.36
N ASN A 191 -10.78 15.33 20.51
CA ASN A 191 -10.08 15.22 21.79
C ASN A 191 -9.37 13.87 21.87
N ARG A 192 -8.09 13.88 22.22
CA ARG A 192 -7.26 12.67 22.32
C ARG A 192 -7.76 11.79 23.47
N GLY A 193 -7.80 10.48 23.21
CA GLY A 193 -8.28 9.50 24.20
C GLY A 193 -9.76 9.58 24.51
N ALA A 194 -10.58 10.35 23.76
CA ALA A 194 -11.99 10.58 24.06
C ALA A 194 -12.84 9.29 24.09
N MET A 195 -12.38 8.24 23.41
CA MET A 195 -13.06 6.94 23.32
C MET A 195 -12.23 5.81 23.95
N GLU A 196 -11.23 6.14 24.78
CA GLU A 196 -10.47 5.16 25.54
C GLU A 196 -11.07 4.99 26.94
N ASP A 197 -11.14 3.73 27.37
CA ASP A 197 -11.52 3.42 28.75
C ASP A 197 -10.36 3.82 29.66
N LYS A 198 -10.66 4.44 30.79
CA LYS A 198 -9.63 4.91 31.76
C LYS A 198 -8.73 3.79 32.29
N GLU A 199 -9.16 2.54 32.19
CA GLU A 199 -8.38 1.35 32.58
C GLU A 199 -7.36 0.92 31.55
N ASP A 200 -7.49 1.34 30.28
CA ASP A 200 -6.59 0.98 29.18
C ASP A 200 -5.58 2.08 28.82
N SER A 201 -5.65 3.24 29.49
CA SER A 201 -4.60 4.25 29.36
C SER A 201 -3.30 3.67 29.90
N MET A 202 -2.27 3.53 29.03
CA MET A 202 -0.93 3.20 29.47
C MET A 202 -0.53 4.12 30.60
N ALA A 203 0.07 3.56 31.65
CA ALA A 203 0.63 4.40 32.72
C ALA A 203 1.59 5.41 32.06
N PRO A 204 1.58 6.70 32.48
CA PRO A 204 2.43 7.75 31.92
C PRO A 204 3.90 7.34 31.81
N GLU A 205 4.39 6.52 32.74
CA GLU A 205 5.74 5.94 32.76
C GLU A 205 6.01 4.97 31.58
N GLN A 206 4.97 4.29 31.06
CA GLN A 206 5.13 3.38 29.92
C GLN A 206 5.09 4.14 28.59
N GLU A 207 4.35 5.23 28.53
CA GLU A 207 4.30 6.14 27.39
C GLU A 207 5.61 6.95 27.28
N GLU A 208 6.14 7.42 28.40
CA GLU A 208 7.41 8.12 28.48
C GLU A 208 8.60 7.19 28.17
N ALA A 209 8.53 5.93 28.57
CA ALA A 209 9.53 4.89 28.21
C ALA A 209 9.51 4.56 26.69
N LEU A 210 8.37 4.68 26.01
CA LEU A 210 8.28 4.52 24.56
C LEU A 210 8.73 5.78 23.79
N LEU A 211 8.45 6.97 24.33
CA LEU A 211 8.78 8.26 23.70
C LEU A 211 10.18 8.79 24.07
N GLY A 212 10.71 8.42 25.22
CA GLY A 212 12.06 8.76 25.72
C GLY A 212 13.06 7.61 25.65
N GLY A 213 12.63 6.43 25.18
CA GLY A 213 13.41 5.21 25.22
C GLY A 213 14.54 5.15 24.20
N ASP A 214 15.59 4.45 24.60
CA ASP A 214 16.76 4.14 23.78
C ASP A 214 16.32 3.37 22.51
N TRP A 215 16.24 4.06 21.36
CA TRP A 215 15.91 3.47 20.06
C TRP A 215 16.77 2.24 19.73
N ARG A 216 18.01 2.19 20.26
CA ARG A 216 18.87 1.04 20.11
C ARG A 216 18.27 -0.19 20.79
N ARG A 217 17.63 0.00 21.95
CA ARG A 217 16.95 -1.06 22.68
C ARG A 217 15.72 -1.56 21.94
N VAL A 218 14.90 -0.65 21.41
CA VAL A 218 13.72 -1.00 20.59
C VAL A 218 14.13 -1.78 19.35
N ILE A 219 15.17 -1.33 18.64
CA ILE A 219 15.69 -2.03 17.46
C ILE A 219 16.23 -3.41 17.86
N SER A 220 16.98 -3.51 18.96
CA SER A 220 17.50 -4.78 19.49
C SER A 220 16.37 -5.76 19.82
N ASP A 221 15.31 -5.30 20.50
CA ASP A 221 14.15 -6.11 20.85
C ASP A 221 13.39 -6.60 19.61
N VAL A 222 13.20 -5.72 18.63
CA VAL A 222 12.58 -6.08 17.33
C VAL A 222 13.39 -7.14 16.60
N LEU A 223 14.72 -6.95 16.49
CA LEU A 223 15.60 -7.92 15.85
C LEU A 223 15.61 -9.26 16.59
N LEU A 224 15.58 -9.22 17.93
CA LEU A 224 15.50 -10.43 18.76
C LEU A 224 14.19 -11.18 18.48
N VAL A 225 13.04 -10.49 18.45
CA VAL A 225 11.72 -11.10 18.17
C VAL A 225 11.68 -11.71 16.78
N VAL A 226 12.18 -11.00 15.76
CA VAL A 226 12.23 -11.52 14.38
C VAL A 226 13.14 -12.75 14.27
N ARG A 227 14.31 -12.73 14.93
CA ARG A 227 15.25 -13.86 14.91
C ARG A 227 14.76 -15.07 15.72
N SER A 228 14.12 -14.84 16.85
CA SER A 228 13.61 -15.93 17.71
C SER A 228 12.31 -16.55 17.18
N THR A 229 11.49 -15.79 16.44
CA THR A 229 10.19 -16.23 15.94
C THR A 229 10.25 -16.51 14.44
N ARG A 230 10.70 -17.73 14.07
CA ARG A 230 10.86 -18.11 12.65
C ARG A 230 9.58 -17.93 11.81
N ALA A 231 8.41 -18.21 12.40
CA ALA A 231 7.12 -17.98 11.73
C ALA A 231 6.91 -16.51 11.34
N LEU A 232 7.32 -15.58 12.22
CA LEU A 232 7.24 -14.14 11.95
C LEU A 232 8.20 -13.74 10.82
N ALA A 233 9.46 -14.18 10.88
CA ALA A 233 10.46 -13.88 9.86
C ALA A 233 10.02 -14.37 8.47
N TRP A 234 9.52 -15.60 8.36
CA TRP A 234 9.00 -16.14 7.10
C TRP A 234 7.72 -15.45 6.62
N THR A 235 6.84 -15.03 7.53
CA THR A 235 5.65 -14.23 7.18
C THR A 235 6.06 -12.88 6.58
N MET A 236 7.02 -12.18 7.20
CA MET A 236 7.52 -10.89 6.70
C MET A 236 8.23 -11.06 5.35
N LEU A 237 9.03 -12.10 5.19
CA LEU A 237 9.71 -12.39 3.92
C LEU A 237 8.71 -12.71 2.80
N GLY A 238 7.70 -13.52 3.08
CA GLY A 238 6.61 -13.79 2.14
C GLY A 238 5.87 -12.53 1.73
N ALA A 239 5.64 -11.61 2.67
CA ALA A 239 5.04 -10.32 2.41
C ALA A 239 5.88 -9.46 1.45
N VAL A 240 7.20 -9.41 1.64
CA VAL A 240 8.12 -8.69 0.75
C VAL A 240 8.06 -9.26 -0.67
N PHE A 241 8.17 -10.58 -0.84
CA PHE A 241 8.13 -11.21 -2.17
C PHE A 241 6.78 -11.02 -2.87
N LEU A 242 5.67 -10.99 -2.14
CA LEU A 242 4.35 -10.70 -2.69
C LEU A 242 4.27 -9.25 -3.23
N HIS A 243 5.00 -8.31 -2.64
CA HIS A 243 5.02 -6.91 -3.09
C HIS A 243 5.92 -6.67 -4.33
N VAL A 244 6.74 -7.62 -4.74
CA VAL A 244 7.55 -7.48 -5.97
C VAL A 244 6.68 -7.33 -7.22
N PRO A 245 5.66 -8.19 -7.50
CA PRO A 245 4.74 -7.97 -8.60
C PRO A 245 3.89 -6.69 -8.47
N LEU A 246 3.62 -6.23 -7.24
CA LEU A 246 2.94 -4.95 -7.04
C LEU A 246 3.79 -3.79 -7.54
N GLY A 247 5.10 -3.84 -7.30
CA GLY A 247 6.07 -2.90 -7.88
C GLY A 247 6.14 -3.01 -9.40
N ALA A 248 6.24 -4.23 -9.94
CA ALA A 248 6.21 -4.48 -11.38
C ALA A 248 4.91 -3.98 -12.03
N GLY A 249 3.77 -4.07 -11.32
CA GLY A 249 2.46 -3.56 -11.73
C GLY A 249 2.40 -2.06 -11.99
N GLN A 250 3.43 -1.30 -11.56
CA GLN A 250 3.57 0.12 -11.94
C GLN A 250 3.74 0.30 -13.45
N PHE A 251 4.16 -0.74 -14.17
CA PHE A 251 4.27 -0.77 -15.62
C PHE A 251 3.01 -1.32 -16.33
N ALA A 252 1.93 -1.61 -15.60
CA ALA A 252 0.78 -2.30 -16.18
C ALA A 252 0.18 -1.55 -17.39
N ILE A 253 -0.06 -0.24 -17.28
CA ILE A 253 -0.59 0.55 -18.39
C ILE A 253 0.41 0.65 -19.54
N VAL A 254 1.69 0.87 -19.24
CA VAL A 254 2.76 0.92 -20.24
C VAL A 254 2.83 -0.40 -21.02
N TRP A 255 2.71 -1.54 -20.34
CA TRP A 255 2.69 -2.87 -20.93
C TRP A 255 1.45 -3.10 -21.81
N LEU A 256 0.27 -2.71 -21.32
CA LEU A 256 -0.98 -2.87 -22.06
C LEU A 256 -1.00 -2.05 -23.36
N GLU A 257 -0.48 -0.83 -23.32
CA GLU A 257 -0.41 0.04 -24.50
C GLU A 257 0.72 -0.37 -25.45
N ARG A 258 1.91 -0.72 -24.95
CA ARG A 258 3.10 -0.99 -25.75
C ARG A 258 3.11 -2.38 -26.38
N GLU A 259 2.69 -3.40 -25.62
CA GLU A 259 2.85 -4.81 -26.02
C GLU A 259 1.54 -5.59 -26.15
N ARG A 260 0.41 -5.01 -25.76
CA ARG A 260 -0.92 -5.66 -25.90
C ARG A 260 -1.83 -4.95 -26.87
N GLY A 261 -1.38 -3.87 -27.51
CA GLY A 261 -2.02 -3.23 -28.62
C GLY A 261 -3.21 -2.32 -28.26
N PHE A 262 -3.35 -1.96 -26.98
CA PHE A 262 -4.38 -0.98 -26.59
C PHE A 262 -3.95 0.44 -26.97
N GLY A 263 -4.91 1.25 -27.40
CA GLY A 263 -4.69 2.68 -27.61
C GLY A 263 -4.39 3.42 -26.29
N VAL A 264 -3.70 4.56 -26.41
CA VAL A 264 -3.33 5.40 -25.26
C VAL A 264 -4.61 5.80 -24.49
N GLY A 265 -4.67 5.42 -23.23
CA GLY A 265 -5.82 5.68 -22.36
C GLY A 265 -7.04 4.75 -22.57
N GLU A 266 -7.09 3.97 -23.64
CA GLU A 266 -8.22 3.10 -23.96
C GLU A 266 -8.53 2.08 -22.85
N ILE A 267 -7.50 1.37 -22.39
CA ILE A 267 -7.63 0.34 -21.35
C ILE A 267 -7.69 0.90 -19.93
N SER A 268 -7.22 2.13 -19.73
CA SER A 268 -7.02 2.69 -18.38
C SER A 268 -8.33 2.73 -17.58
N ALA A 269 -9.44 3.17 -18.15
CA ALA A 269 -10.73 3.20 -17.44
C ALA A 269 -11.21 1.78 -17.07
N THR A 270 -11.09 0.82 -17.97
CA THR A 270 -11.45 -0.60 -17.73
C THR A 270 -10.54 -1.20 -16.65
N TYR A 271 -9.23 -0.95 -16.72
CA TYR A 271 -8.26 -1.37 -15.71
C TYR A 271 -8.61 -0.81 -14.32
N GLY A 272 -8.98 0.48 -14.27
CA GLY A 272 -9.41 1.14 -13.05
C GLY A 272 -10.68 0.54 -12.45
N LEU A 273 -11.70 0.23 -13.27
CA LEU A 273 -12.91 -0.43 -12.80
C LEU A 273 -12.64 -1.82 -12.26
N ILE A 274 -11.83 -2.63 -12.95
CA ILE A 274 -11.43 -3.96 -12.49
C ILE A 274 -10.67 -3.82 -11.16
N TYR A 275 -9.78 -2.84 -11.04
CA TYR A 275 -9.05 -2.57 -9.80
C TYR A 275 -10.00 -2.23 -8.63
N ILE A 276 -10.97 -1.35 -8.83
CA ILE A 276 -11.97 -1.00 -7.81
C ILE A 276 -12.75 -2.24 -7.36
N ILE A 277 -13.32 -2.98 -8.30
CA ILE A 277 -14.19 -4.12 -8.00
C ILE A 277 -13.39 -5.24 -7.31
N PHE A 278 -12.34 -5.73 -7.97
CA PHE A 278 -11.61 -6.91 -7.49
C PHE A 278 -10.60 -6.60 -6.39
N GLY A 279 -10.03 -5.39 -6.37
CA GLY A 279 -9.22 -4.91 -5.25
C GLY A 279 -10.04 -4.76 -3.96
N THR A 280 -11.22 -4.16 -4.05
CA THR A 280 -12.14 -4.04 -2.91
C THR A 280 -12.61 -5.44 -2.44
N ALA A 281 -13.06 -6.28 -3.37
CA ALA A 281 -13.47 -7.65 -3.06
C ALA A 281 -12.32 -8.44 -2.39
N GLY A 282 -11.09 -8.33 -2.92
CA GLY A 282 -9.91 -8.98 -2.36
C GLY A 282 -9.64 -8.55 -0.92
N THR A 283 -9.70 -7.26 -0.64
CA THR A 283 -9.48 -6.73 0.71
C THR A 283 -10.48 -7.30 1.73
N PHE A 284 -11.77 -7.31 1.39
CA PHE A 284 -12.80 -7.83 2.29
C PHE A 284 -12.79 -9.36 2.38
N LEU A 285 -12.86 -10.03 1.24
CA LEU A 285 -12.97 -11.48 1.20
C LEU A 285 -11.68 -12.16 1.66
N GLY A 286 -10.50 -11.55 1.39
CA GLY A 286 -9.23 -12.06 1.88
C GLY A 286 -9.17 -12.15 3.39
N GLY A 287 -9.67 -11.13 4.10
CA GLY A 287 -9.80 -11.14 5.56
C GLY A 287 -10.76 -12.23 6.04
N ILE A 288 -12.01 -12.22 5.55
CA ILE A 288 -13.07 -13.16 5.96
C ILE A 288 -12.67 -14.62 5.67
N LEU A 289 -12.19 -14.90 4.46
CA LEU A 289 -11.81 -16.25 4.06
C LEU A 289 -10.59 -16.76 4.83
N SER A 290 -9.63 -15.89 5.16
CA SER A 290 -8.47 -16.27 5.96
C SER A 290 -8.84 -16.60 7.41
N ASP A 291 -9.78 -15.85 8.00
CA ASP A 291 -10.29 -16.13 9.36
C ASP A 291 -11.11 -17.43 9.39
N TRP A 292 -11.96 -17.63 8.38
CA TRP A 292 -12.68 -18.89 8.20
C TRP A 292 -11.71 -20.06 8.03
N TYR A 293 -10.65 -19.91 7.22
CA TYR A 293 -9.63 -20.94 7.04
C TYR A 293 -8.91 -21.27 8.36
N GLN A 294 -8.47 -20.23 9.09
CA GLN A 294 -7.79 -20.38 10.38
C GLN A 294 -8.65 -21.11 11.43
N SER A 295 -9.98 -20.90 11.40
CA SER A 295 -10.90 -21.54 12.36
C SER A 295 -11.11 -23.03 12.07
N ARG A 296 -10.88 -23.49 10.85
CA ARG A 296 -11.19 -24.88 10.40
C ARG A 296 -9.97 -25.72 10.08
N PHE A 297 -8.87 -25.08 9.68
CA PHE A 297 -7.69 -25.79 9.19
C PHE A 297 -6.43 -25.38 9.96
N LYS A 298 -5.47 -26.30 10.02
CA LYS A 298 -4.14 -26.03 10.59
C LYS A 298 -3.34 -25.10 9.68
N GLY A 299 -2.32 -24.43 10.23
CA GLY A 299 -1.38 -23.60 9.47
C GLY A 299 -1.68 -22.10 9.46
N GLY A 300 -2.83 -21.68 9.97
CA GLY A 300 -3.18 -20.28 10.16
C GLY A 300 -3.48 -19.52 8.86
N ARG A 301 -3.66 -18.21 8.99
CA ARG A 301 -3.99 -17.30 7.87
C ARG A 301 -2.93 -17.27 6.76
N VAL A 302 -1.65 -17.47 7.11
CA VAL A 302 -0.55 -17.46 6.11
C VAL A 302 -0.61 -18.66 5.16
N ARG A 303 -1.10 -19.83 5.61
CA ARG A 303 -1.31 -20.98 4.72
C ARG A 303 -2.42 -20.72 3.70
N PHE A 304 -3.48 -20.04 4.12
CA PHE A 304 -4.51 -19.56 3.20
C PHE A 304 -3.92 -18.65 2.11
N LEU A 305 -3.06 -17.69 2.48
CA LEU A 305 -2.38 -16.83 1.49
C LEU A 305 -1.54 -17.65 0.50
N ALA A 306 -0.78 -18.63 0.99
CA ALA A 306 0.01 -19.49 0.11
C ALA A 306 -0.88 -20.23 -0.91
N TYR A 307 -1.97 -20.81 -0.47
CA TYR A 307 -2.89 -21.53 -1.35
C TYR A 307 -3.64 -20.61 -2.32
N LEU A 308 -4.04 -19.41 -1.86
CA LEU A 308 -4.62 -18.40 -2.74
C LEU A 308 -3.66 -18.02 -3.86
N MET A 309 -2.39 -17.73 -3.52
CA MET A 309 -1.38 -17.37 -4.50
C MET A 309 -1.11 -18.51 -5.50
N LEU A 310 -0.96 -19.74 -5.01
CA LEU A 310 -0.74 -20.92 -5.88
C LEU A 310 -1.95 -21.18 -6.78
N GLY A 311 -3.17 -21.01 -6.27
CA GLY A 311 -4.39 -21.17 -7.07
C GLY A 311 -4.56 -20.10 -8.15
N VAL A 312 -4.11 -18.87 -7.89
CA VAL A 312 -4.21 -17.75 -8.84
C VAL A 312 -3.01 -17.72 -9.82
N ALA A 313 -1.87 -18.30 -9.45
CA ALA A 313 -0.64 -18.26 -10.26
C ALA A 313 -0.82 -18.67 -11.74
N PRO A 314 -1.56 -19.74 -12.10
CA PRO A 314 -1.79 -20.09 -13.51
C PRO A 314 -2.51 -18.97 -14.29
N LEU A 315 -3.46 -18.27 -13.65
CA LEU A 315 -4.17 -17.13 -14.26
C LEU A 315 -3.24 -15.94 -14.46
N LEU A 316 -2.35 -15.66 -13.48
CA LEU A 316 -1.37 -14.58 -13.56
C LEU A 316 -0.36 -14.79 -14.68
N VAL A 317 0.09 -16.03 -14.88
CA VAL A 317 1.01 -16.35 -15.95
C VAL A 317 0.29 -16.34 -17.30
N SER A 318 -0.88 -16.97 -17.39
CA SER A 318 -1.59 -17.13 -18.66
C SER A 318 -2.01 -15.78 -19.26
N PHE A 319 -2.48 -14.83 -18.45
CA PHE A 319 -2.93 -13.54 -18.99
C PHE A 319 -1.80 -12.71 -19.63
N ARG A 320 -0.53 -13.00 -19.31
CA ARG A 320 0.62 -12.38 -19.96
C ARG A 320 0.77 -12.78 -21.43
N PHE A 321 0.24 -13.93 -21.82
CA PHE A 321 0.38 -14.51 -23.16
C PHE A 321 -0.92 -14.57 -23.97
N VAL A 322 -2.06 -14.46 -23.30
CA VAL A 322 -3.38 -14.56 -23.93
C VAL A 322 -3.71 -13.25 -24.64
N SER A 323 -4.40 -13.35 -25.81
CA SER A 323 -4.88 -12.19 -26.54
C SER A 323 -5.88 -11.35 -25.73
N PRO A 324 -5.83 -10.02 -25.80
CA PRO A 324 -6.84 -9.14 -25.20
C PRO A 324 -8.30 -9.40 -25.62
N SER A 325 -8.52 -10.08 -26.76
CA SER A 325 -9.86 -10.49 -27.18
C SER A 325 -10.43 -11.66 -26.37
N SER A 326 -9.60 -12.37 -25.61
CA SER A 326 -10.02 -13.49 -24.78
C SER A 326 -10.54 -13.03 -23.42
N PRO A 327 -11.67 -13.58 -22.91
CA PRO A 327 -12.12 -13.33 -21.55
C PRO A 327 -11.07 -13.71 -20.48
N LEU A 328 -10.23 -14.71 -20.75
CA LEU A 328 -9.17 -15.14 -19.85
C LEU A 328 -8.16 -14.03 -19.53
N PHE A 329 -7.94 -13.10 -20.46
CA PHE A 329 -7.10 -11.91 -20.25
C PHE A 329 -7.62 -11.05 -19.08
N TYR A 330 -8.90 -10.72 -19.08
CA TYR A 330 -9.54 -9.91 -18.04
C TYR A 330 -9.72 -10.68 -16.73
N ILE A 331 -9.97 -11.99 -16.80
CA ILE A 331 -10.03 -12.88 -15.63
C ILE A 331 -8.67 -12.91 -14.93
N GLY A 332 -7.56 -13.04 -15.67
CA GLY A 332 -6.22 -13.03 -15.12
C GLY A 332 -5.86 -11.69 -14.47
N MET A 333 -6.23 -10.58 -15.12
CA MET A 333 -6.08 -9.24 -14.56
C MET A 333 -6.85 -9.07 -13.24
N ALA A 334 -8.11 -9.47 -13.21
CA ALA A 334 -8.98 -9.42 -12.03
C ALA A 334 -8.45 -10.30 -10.89
N ALA A 335 -7.99 -11.52 -11.22
CA ALA A 335 -7.42 -12.46 -10.26
C ALA A 335 -6.13 -11.89 -9.61
N GLY A 336 -5.30 -11.18 -10.37
CA GLY A 336 -4.12 -10.49 -9.86
C GLY A 336 -4.47 -9.43 -8.84
N MET A 337 -5.42 -8.55 -9.15
CA MET A 337 -5.86 -7.47 -8.26
C MET A 337 -6.52 -8.00 -7.00
N PHE A 338 -7.34 -9.05 -7.12
CA PHE A 338 -7.94 -9.74 -6.00
C PHE A 338 -6.89 -10.36 -5.07
N SER A 339 -5.93 -11.10 -5.63
CA SER A 339 -4.89 -11.80 -4.86
C SER A 339 -4.01 -10.84 -4.07
N VAL A 340 -3.51 -9.78 -4.71
CA VAL A 340 -2.66 -8.78 -4.04
C VAL A 340 -3.42 -8.05 -2.93
N SER A 341 -4.68 -7.69 -3.17
CA SER A 341 -5.49 -6.97 -2.17
C SER A 341 -5.91 -7.86 -0.99
N SER A 342 -5.99 -9.19 -1.19
CA SER A 342 -6.32 -10.16 -0.14
C SER A 342 -5.21 -10.35 0.91
N PHE A 343 -4.03 -9.81 0.67
CA PHE A 343 -2.85 -9.98 1.53
C PHE A 343 -2.96 -9.24 2.88
N TYR A 344 -3.48 -8.01 2.88
CA TYR A 344 -3.32 -7.10 4.01
C TYR A 344 -3.90 -7.65 5.32
N GLY A 345 -5.13 -8.12 5.32
CA GLY A 345 -5.77 -8.71 6.51
C GLY A 345 -4.96 -9.86 7.12
N PRO A 346 -4.79 -10.96 6.39
CA PRO A 346 -4.12 -12.17 6.90
C PRO A 346 -2.69 -11.95 7.37
N ALA A 347 -1.88 -11.23 6.59
CA ALA A 347 -0.46 -11.04 6.91
C ALA A 347 -0.27 -10.12 8.11
N PHE A 348 -0.98 -8.98 8.15
CA PHE A 348 -0.89 -8.04 9.26
C PHE A 348 -1.38 -8.66 10.56
N SER A 349 -2.54 -9.35 10.55
CA SER A 349 -3.04 -10.06 11.72
C SER A 349 -2.04 -11.10 12.22
N THR A 350 -1.42 -11.88 11.32
CA THR A 350 -0.42 -12.89 11.72
C THR A 350 0.82 -12.24 12.34
N VAL A 351 1.31 -11.14 11.77
CA VAL A 351 2.45 -10.40 12.33
C VAL A 351 2.12 -9.86 13.72
N GLN A 352 0.93 -9.29 13.92
CA GLN A 352 0.48 -8.79 15.22
C GLN A 352 0.29 -9.90 16.25
N ASP A 353 -0.27 -11.06 15.85
CA ASP A 353 -0.46 -12.22 16.73
C ASP A 353 0.88 -12.81 17.22
N LEU A 354 1.93 -12.74 16.38
CA LEU A 354 3.27 -13.25 16.69
C LEU A 354 4.18 -12.23 17.39
N THR A 355 3.72 -11.00 17.58
CA THR A 355 4.51 -9.92 18.15
C THR A 355 4.00 -9.56 19.54
N PRO A 356 4.89 -9.42 20.55
CA PRO A 356 4.52 -8.90 21.86
C PRO A 356 3.77 -7.58 21.76
N VAL A 357 2.73 -7.38 22.59
CA VAL A 357 1.81 -6.22 22.52
C VAL A 357 2.57 -4.89 22.42
N ARG A 358 3.62 -4.71 23.22
CA ARG A 358 4.47 -3.49 23.26
C ARG A 358 5.18 -3.18 21.93
N LEU A 359 5.42 -4.18 21.06
CA LEU A 359 6.17 -4.02 19.82
C LEU A 359 5.29 -4.10 18.57
N ARG A 360 3.98 -4.32 18.69
CA ARG A 360 3.06 -4.52 17.54
C ARG A 360 3.07 -3.35 16.56
N GLY A 361 3.05 -2.12 17.07
CA GLY A 361 3.08 -0.92 16.22
C GLY A 361 4.38 -0.81 15.42
N VAL A 362 5.53 -0.98 16.10
CA VAL A 362 6.85 -0.92 15.47
C VAL A 362 7.02 -2.05 14.45
N MET A 363 6.57 -3.27 14.79
CA MET A 363 6.66 -4.42 13.88
C MET A 363 5.77 -4.25 12.65
N THR A 364 4.56 -3.69 12.81
CA THR A 364 3.67 -3.34 11.69
C THR A 364 4.32 -2.29 10.79
N GLY A 365 4.93 -1.26 11.38
CA GLY A 365 5.69 -0.25 10.64
C GLY A 365 6.87 -0.85 9.88
N LEU A 366 7.64 -1.74 10.52
CA LEU A 366 8.76 -2.44 9.88
C LEU A 366 8.30 -3.31 8.70
N LEU A 367 7.18 -4.04 8.87
CA LEU A 367 6.57 -4.81 7.78
C LEU A 367 6.22 -3.92 6.59
N LEU A 368 5.55 -2.79 6.83
CA LEU A 368 5.18 -1.84 5.77
C LEU A 368 6.42 -1.27 5.07
N VAL A 369 7.43 -0.86 5.82
CA VAL A 369 8.70 -0.36 5.26
C VAL A 369 9.37 -1.45 4.42
N ALA A 370 9.45 -2.67 4.91
CA ALA A 370 10.04 -3.79 4.17
C ALA A 370 9.26 -4.11 2.89
N CYS A 371 7.93 -4.19 2.95
CA CYS A 371 7.07 -4.42 1.79
C CYS A 371 7.23 -3.31 0.73
N ASN A 372 7.26 -2.05 1.17
CA ASN A 372 7.38 -0.92 0.27
C ASN A 372 8.79 -0.80 -0.34
N LEU A 373 9.86 -0.80 0.49
CA LEU A 373 11.22 -0.61 -0.02
C LEU A 373 11.74 -1.84 -0.76
N LEU A 374 11.67 -3.02 -0.12
CA LEU A 374 12.26 -4.25 -0.64
C LEU A 374 11.33 -4.98 -1.61
N GLY A 375 10.01 -4.84 -1.47
CA GLY A 375 9.04 -5.43 -2.38
C GLY A 375 8.72 -4.51 -3.54
N LEU A 376 7.89 -3.48 -3.29
CA LEU A 376 7.40 -2.57 -4.33
C LEU A 376 8.53 -1.78 -4.99
N GLY A 377 9.43 -1.20 -4.19
CA GLY A 377 10.54 -0.38 -4.71
C GLY A 377 11.47 -1.17 -5.62
N ILE A 378 11.94 -2.34 -5.15
CA ILE A 378 12.81 -3.22 -5.95
C ILE A 378 12.05 -3.79 -7.14
N GLY A 379 10.78 -4.17 -6.98
CA GLY A 379 9.95 -4.70 -8.05
C GLY A 379 9.80 -3.73 -9.23
N ALA A 380 9.50 -2.46 -8.96
CA ALA A 380 9.42 -1.43 -9.99
C ALA A 380 10.78 -1.16 -10.67
N MET A 381 11.84 -0.98 -9.88
CA MET A 381 13.20 -0.73 -10.40
C MET A 381 13.69 -1.91 -11.23
N MET A 382 13.55 -3.15 -10.76
CA MET A 382 13.95 -4.36 -11.44
C MET A 382 13.23 -4.52 -12.79
N THR A 383 11.91 -4.28 -12.80
CA THR A 383 11.10 -4.40 -14.03
C THR A 383 11.55 -3.38 -15.07
N GLY A 384 11.75 -2.11 -14.69
CA GLY A 384 12.25 -1.10 -15.60
C GLY A 384 13.65 -1.42 -16.14
N TYR A 385 14.57 -1.81 -15.26
CA TYR A 385 15.93 -2.19 -15.66
C TYR A 385 15.96 -3.39 -16.61
N LEU A 386 15.22 -4.45 -16.29
CA LEU A 386 15.15 -5.63 -17.14
C LEU A 386 14.49 -5.33 -18.49
N SER A 387 13.46 -4.45 -18.53
CA SER A 387 12.85 -4.02 -19.79
C SER A 387 13.86 -3.32 -20.70
N ASP A 388 14.68 -2.41 -20.16
CA ASP A 388 15.73 -1.73 -20.93
C ASP A 388 16.79 -2.72 -21.42
N VAL A 389 17.26 -3.64 -20.56
CA VAL A 389 18.24 -4.70 -20.92
C VAL A 389 17.68 -5.59 -22.02
N PHE A 390 16.46 -6.11 -21.87
CA PHE A 390 15.84 -6.99 -22.88
C PHE A 390 15.60 -6.27 -24.21
N SER A 391 15.27 -4.97 -24.15
CA SER A 391 15.16 -4.13 -25.36
C SER A 391 16.51 -3.96 -26.06
N ALA A 392 17.59 -3.73 -25.32
CA ALA A 392 18.95 -3.61 -25.88
C ALA A 392 19.42 -4.88 -26.58
N TYR A 393 19.00 -6.05 -26.12
CA TYR A 393 19.25 -7.35 -26.77
C TYR A 393 18.20 -7.73 -27.82
N SER A 394 17.30 -6.81 -28.21
CA SER A 394 16.24 -7.04 -29.19
C SER A 394 15.34 -8.25 -28.85
N ILE A 395 15.12 -8.51 -27.57
CA ILE A 395 14.23 -9.58 -27.11
C ILE A 395 12.78 -9.18 -27.43
N PHE A 396 12.03 -10.10 -28.03
CA PHE A 396 10.60 -9.90 -28.32
C PHE A 396 9.79 -9.69 -27.03
N GLU A 397 8.93 -8.68 -27.00
CA GLU A 397 8.11 -8.28 -25.84
C GLU A 397 8.93 -8.11 -24.55
N PRO A 398 9.88 -7.15 -24.50
CA PRO A 398 10.82 -7.00 -23.40
C PRO A 398 10.15 -6.73 -22.07
N LEU A 399 9.09 -5.92 -22.06
CA LEU A 399 8.38 -5.59 -20.83
C LEU A 399 7.55 -6.77 -20.30
N THR A 400 6.96 -7.59 -21.19
CA THR A 400 6.33 -8.87 -20.80
C THR A 400 7.33 -9.79 -20.08
N LYS A 401 8.58 -9.91 -20.61
CA LYS A 401 9.62 -10.73 -19.99
C LYS A 401 10.06 -10.18 -18.63
N ALA A 402 10.18 -8.86 -18.52
CA ALA A 402 10.49 -8.20 -17.25
C ALA A 402 9.40 -8.42 -16.18
N LEU A 403 8.13 -8.28 -16.57
CA LEU A 403 6.98 -8.55 -15.70
C LEU A 403 6.93 -10.03 -15.27
N LEU A 404 7.15 -10.97 -16.19
CA LEU A 404 7.23 -12.40 -15.86
C LEU A 404 8.35 -12.72 -14.89
N THR A 405 9.50 -12.03 -15.00
CA THR A 405 10.60 -12.20 -14.03
C THR A 405 10.14 -11.80 -12.63
N ALA A 406 9.41 -10.69 -12.49
CA ALA A 406 8.83 -10.29 -11.21
C ALA A 406 7.79 -11.30 -10.69
N ASP A 407 6.94 -11.83 -11.58
CA ASP A 407 5.97 -12.88 -11.24
C ASP A 407 6.69 -14.15 -10.74
N ILE A 408 7.79 -14.57 -11.38
CA ILE A 408 8.61 -15.73 -10.96
C ILE A 408 9.26 -15.48 -9.59
N VAL A 409 9.87 -14.30 -9.38
CA VAL A 409 10.45 -13.93 -8.08
C VAL A 409 9.41 -13.99 -6.97
N SER A 410 8.17 -13.60 -7.27
CA SER A 410 7.07 -13.66 -6.29
C SER A 410 6.70 -15.07 -5.82
N TRP A 411 7.09 -16.11 -6.54
CA TRP A 411 6.84 -17.51 -6.13
C TRP A 411 7.59 -17.90 -4.85
N ALA A 412 8.58 -17.11 -4.44
CA ALA A 412 9.16 -17.22 -3.12
C ALA A 412 8.16 -16.85 -1.98
N ALA A 413 7.09 -16.09 -2.28
CA ALA A 413 6.09 -15.73 -1.28
C ALA A 413 5.26 -16.93 -0.79
N PRO A 414 4.58 -17.72 -1.65
CA PRO A 414 3.85 -18.90 -1.18
C PRO A 414 4.77 -19.91 -0.49
N ALA A 415 6.02 -20.10 -0.94
CA ALA A 415 6.99 -20.94 -0.25
C ALA A 415 7.28 -20.42 1.16
N SER A 416 7.51 -19.10 1.31
CA SER A 416 7.73 -18.46 2.60
C SER A 416 6.52 -18.59 3.53
N PHE A 417 5.29 -18.38 3.03
CA PHE A 417 4.07 -18.53 3.81
C PHE A 417 3.80 -19.99 4.23
N ILE A 418 4.15 -20.97 3.39
CA ILE A 418 4.10 -22.41 3.78
C ILE A 418 5.09 -22.66 4.92
N LEU A 419 6.34 -22.20 4.81
CA LEU A 419 7.32 -22.33 5.88
C LEU A 419 6.85 -21.65 7.17
N ALA A 420 6.32 -20.42 7.08
CA ALA A 420 5.73 -19.74 8.22
C ALA A 420 4.63 -20.59 8.89
N SER A 421 3.75 -21.18 8.10
CA SER A 421 2.66 -22.03 8.61
C SER A 421 3.15 -23.28 9.30
N ILE A 422 4.20 -23.92 8.80
CA ILE A 422 4.83 -25.10 9.43
C ILE A 422 5.42 -24.74 10.79
N TYR A 423 6.11 -23.60 10.89
CA TYR A 423 6.64 -23.14 12.19
C TYR A 423 5.52 -22.74 13.16
N LEU A 424 4.39 -22.20 12.68
CA LEU A 424 3.21 -21.92 13.51
C LEU A 424 2.60 -23.19 14.10
N GLU A 425 2.56 -24.28 13.34
CA GLU A 425 2.04 -25.56 13.83
C GLU A 425 2.97 -26.15 14.90
N ARG A 426 4.26 -26.19 14.63
CA ARG A 426 5.27 -26.71 15.57
C ARG A 426 5.29 -25.96 16.90
N SER A 427 5.05 -24.65 16.90
CA SER A 427 4.98 -23.86 18.13
C SER A 427 3.76 -24.15 19.00
N LYS A 428 2.73 -24.80 18.46
CA LYS A 428 1.50 -25.20 19.18
C LYS A 428 1.51 -26.63 19.69
N GLU A 429 2.51 -27.45 19.30
CA GLU A 429 2.62 -28.83 19.80
C GLU A 429 3.12 -28.83 21.24
N PRO A 430 2.41 -29.49 22.21
CA PRO A 430 2.85 -29.61 23.59
C PRO A 430 4.08 -30.51 23.65
N GLY A 431 5.25 -29.96 23.92
CA GLY A 431 6.49 -30.72 24.11
C GLY A 431 7.76 -30.12 23.53
N LEU A 432 7.69 -29.28 22.49
CA LEU A 432 8.88 -28.62 21.90
C LEU A 432 9.10 -27.18 22.39
N GLY A 433 8.11 -26.59 23.09
CA GLY A 433 8.16 -25.20 23.54
C GLY A 433 8.98 -24.93 24.80
N SER A 434 9.49 -25.96 25.50
CA SER A 434 10.23 -25.78 26.73
C SER A 434 11.71 -25.42 26.54
N HIS A 435 12.29 -25.63 25.37
CA HIS A 435 13.70 -25.32 25.07
C HIS A 435 13.96 -23.94 24.51
N LEU A 436 12.89 -23.11 24.27
CA LEU A 436 13.01 -21.76 23.72
C LEU A 436 12.58 -20.65 24.69
N ARG A 437 12.36 -20.99 25.98
CA ARG A 437 12.02 -20.03 27.07
C ARG A 437 13.15 -19.72 28.04
N ASN A 438 14.34 -20.18 27.79
CA ASN A 438 15.54 -19.82 28.59
C ASN A 438 16.48 -18.95 27.77
#